data_febfad65f0b63e85ec4f51e536556c43
#
_entry.id   febfad65f0b63e85ec4f51e536556c43
#
_cell.length_a   1.000
_cell.length_b   1.000
_cell.length_c   1.000
_cell.angle_alpha   90.00
_cell.angle_beta   90.00
_cell.angle_gamma   90.00
#
_symmetry.space_group_name_H-M   'P 1'
#
loop_
_entity.id
_entity.type
_entity.pdbx_description
1 polymer ?
#
loop_
_entity_poly.entity_id
_entity_poly.type
_entity_poly.pdbx_seq_one_letter_code
_entity_poly.pdbx_strand_id
1 'polypeptide(L)'
;MTATTTQDSSHAAGRPAGADQRTLADRTFHLIGIGGAGMSVVAQLLAARGARVSGSDAHGGPAFDHLADLGITTHLGHDAANVPQRSTVVVSTAIKETNPELAQARRRGQEVIHRSQALALAAQGLDFVAVAGAHGKTTTSGMLAEALTDAGADPSFAIGGVVRALGTGAHLGSGPVLVAEADESDRSFLNYSPRVEIVTNVEPDHLDSYGTAEAFETAFVDFAHRLVPGGLLVACAADAGALRLAQRAAADGLRVVTYSFAGPETLPGGVLVGEGHVHLDIRERGASSTRGLLTLTTATGREPAGGVGEEPHHGPVELVLAVPGDHVALDAAGAWAAGIELGVEPARMARVLGAFGGTGRRFEDRGEADGVRVIDDYAHHPTEIEALLRTARGVAQERGGRVLVLFQPHLFSRTRAFADRFGQALALADAVVVTDVYPARETQADFPDITGDTVAQRVPGGTARFVAERLDAAHAVADLARPGDLLLTVGAGDVTELAGTVLGDLAAREGGAAPSPADRDERA
;
A
#
# COMPACT_ATOMS: atom_id res chain seq x y z
N MET A 1 -10.13 14.24 -64.95
CA MET A 1 -9.98 13.00 -64.20
C MET A 1 -9.63 13.41 -62.79
N THR A 2 -10.64 13.53 -61.96
CA THR A 2 -10.58 14.03 -60.59
C THR A 2 -10.41 12.83 -59.63
N ALA A 3 -9.33 12.84 -58.88
CA ALA A 3 -9.08 11.84 -57.84
C ALA A 3 -9.80 12.28 -56.53
N THR A 4 -10.76 11.48 -56.09
CA THR A 4 -11.50 11.66 -54.84
C THR A 4 -10.71 11.04 -53.72
N THR A 5 -10.24 11.84 -52.77
CA THR A 5 -9.62 11.43 -51.55
C THR A 5 -10.72 11.11 -50.53
N THR A 6 -10.88 9.85 -50.18
CA THR A 6 -11.71 9.41 -49.07
C THR A 6 -10.97 9.68 -47.75
N GLN A 7 -11.52 10.57 -46.95
CA GLN A 7 -11.13 10.74 -45.55
C GLN A 7 -11.70 9.58 -44.73
N ASP A 8 -10.81 8.83 -44.13
CA ASP A 8 -11.11 7.79 -43.15
C ASP A 8 -11.35 8.49 -41.80
N SER A 9 -12.60 8.54 -41.39
CA SER A 9 -13.02 9.08 -40.11
C SER A 9 -13.03 7.93 -39.09
N SER A 10 -11.89 7.75 -38.39
CA SER A 10 -11.83 6.90 -37.21
C SER A 10 -12.80 7.42 -36.13
N HIS A 11 -13.80 6.62 -35.79
CA HIS A 11 -14.70 6.83 -34.68
C HIS A 11 -13.95 6.69 -33.37
N ALA A 12 -13.41 7.80 -32.84
CA ALA A 12 -13.24 7.95 -31.41
C ALA A 12 -14.66 8.02 -30.80
N ALA A 13 -15.05 7.00 -30.05
CA ALA A 13 -16.27 7.02 -29.26
C ALA A 13 -16.25 8.24 -28.34
N GLY A 14 -16.97 9.28 -28.74
CA GLY A 14 -17.04 10.55 -28.04
C GLY A 14 -17.62 10.36 -26.65
N ARG A 15 -16.80 10.64 -25.64
CA ARG A 15 -17.22 10.95 -24.28
C ARG A 15 -18.31 12.03 -24.37
N PRO A 16 -19.46 11.92 -23.65
CA PRO A 16 -20.46 12.97 -23.68
C PRO A 16 -19.84 14.27 -23.18
N ALA A 17 -19.64 15.22 -24.04
CA ALA A 17 -19.28 16.59 -23.69
C ALA A 17 -20.44 17.17 -22.86
N GLY A 18 -20.27 17.26 -21.54
CA GLY A 18 -21.26 17.83 -20.65
C GLY A 18 -21.30 17.36 -19.21
N ALA A 19 -20.33 16.57 -18.73
CA ALA A 19 -20.16 16.46 -17.30
C ALA A 19 -19.64 17.81 -16.81
N ASP A 20 -20.52 18.55 -16.15
CA ASP A 20 -20.24 19.79 -15.43
C ASP A 20 -18.95 19.60 -14.60
N GLN A 21 -17.81 20.05 -15.13
CA GLN A 21 -16.58 20.16 -14.36
C GLN A 21 -16.86 21.27 -13.35
N ARG A 22 -17.54 20.92 -12.25
CA ARG A 22 -17.75 21.84 -11.13
C ARG A 22 -16.38 22.25 -10.66
N THR A 23 -15.95 23.41 -11.13
CA THR A 23 -14.74 24.04 -10.61
C THR A 23 -14.97 24.24 -9.13
N LEU A 24 -13.99 23.89 -8.33
CA LEU A 24 -14.02 24.18 -6.89
C LEU A 24 -13.58 25.64 -6.62
N ALA A 25 -13.56 26.49 -7.66
CA ALA A 25 -13.00 27.84 -7.63
C ALA A 25 -13.60 28.77 -6.56
N ASP A 26 -14.87 28.53 -6.21
CA ASP A 26 -15.55 29.34 -5.18
C ASP A 26 -15.49 28.70 -3.77
N ARG A 27 -14.87 27.53 -3.65
CA ARG A 27 -14.75 26.82 -2.36
C ARG A 27 -13.42 27.12 -1.70
N THR A 28 -13.47 27.19 -0.37
CA THR A 28 -12.28 27.32 0.48
C THR A 28 -12.21 26.10 1.39
N PHE A 29 -11.03 25.48 1.42
CA PHE A 29 -10.76 24.32 2.28
C PHE A 29 -9.64 24.65 3.27
N HIS A 30 -9.75 24.12 4.49
CA HIS A 30 -8.71 24.17 5.49
C HIS A 30 -8.43 22.76 6.00
N LEU A 31 -7.21 22.27 5.79
CA LEU A 31 -6.83 20.89 6.10
C LEU A 31 -6.02 20.85 7.40
N ILE A 32 -6.51 20.12 8.41
CA ILE A 32 -5.79 19.93 9.67
C ILE A 32 -4.91 18.69 9.56
N GLY A 33 -3.58 18.84 9.74
CA GLY A 33 -2.59 17.80 9.45
C GLY A 33 -2.20 17.78 7.98
N ILE A 34 -2.07 18.95 7.35
CA ILE A 34 -1.88 19.10 5.89
C ILE A 34 -0.58 18.49 5.37
N GLY A 35 0.47 18.38 6.21
CA GLY A 35 1.76 17.79 5.86
C GLY A 35 1.76 16.26 5.80
N GLY A 36 0.69 15.62 6.29
CA GLY A 36 0.56 14.15 6.21
C GLY A 36 0.45 13.67 4.75
N ALA A 37 1.02 12.49 4.43
CA ALA A 37 1.11 11.96 3.07
C ALA A 37 -0.23 12.01 2.30
N GLY A 38 -1.31 11.46 2.85
CA GLY A 38 -2.62 11.50 2.20
C GLY A 38 -3.27 12.88 2.17
N MET A 39 -3.01 13.74 3.17
CA MET A 39 -3.60 15.08 3.25
C MET A 39 -2.94 16.06 2.27
N SER A 40 -1.63 15.96 2.07
CA SER A 40 -0.89 16.82 1.13
C SER A 40 -1.35 16.63 -0.31
N VAL A 41 -1.67 15.37 -0.70
CA VAL A 41 -2.26 15.09 -2.01
C VAL A 41 -3.64 15.70 -2.16
N VAL A 42 -4.49 15.53 -1.18
CA VAL A 42 -5.84 16.12 -1.19
C VAL A 42 -5.74 17.64 -1.34
N ALA A 43 -4.80 18.28 -0.63
CA ALA A 43 -4.58 19.73 -0.75
C ALA A 43 -4.20 20.14 -2.18
N GLN A 44 -3.26 19.43 -2.80
CA GLN A 44 -2.81 19.68 -4.17
C GLN A 44 -3.95 19.47 -5.18
N LEU A 45 -4.68 18.35 -5.09
CA LEU A 45 -5.81 18.05 -5.98
C LEU A 45 -6.92 19.09 -5.87
N LEU A 46 -7.27 19.53 -4.65
CA LEU A 46 -8.27 20.58 -4.44
C LEU A 46 -7.81 21.92 -5.04
N ALA A 47 -6.53 22.29 -4.82
CA ALA A 47 -5.95 23.52 -5.35
C ALA A 47 -5.91 23.50 -6.89
N ALA A 48 -5.53 22.37 -7.51
CA ALA A 48 -5.52 22.22 -8.95
C ALA A 48 -6.92 22.33 -9.58
N ARG A 49 -7.97 22.06 -8.80
CA ARG A 49 -9.37 22.30 -9.21
C ARG A 49 -9.84 23.72 -8.96
N GLY A 50 -8.93 24.63 -8.62
CA GLY A 50 -9.19 26.03 -8.42
C GLY A 50 -9.70 26.40 -7.01
N ALA A 51 -9.79 25.45 -6.08
CA ALA A 51 -10.16 25.77 -4.69
C ALA A 51 -9.08 26.61 -4.01
N ARG A 52 -9.50 27.48 -3.10
CA ARG A 52 -8.58 28.12 -2.14
C ARG A 52 -8.29 27.13 -1.02
N VAL A 53 -7.02 26.77 -0.87
CA VAL A 53 -6.59 25.78 0.11
C VAL A 53 -5.63 26.40 1.13
N SER A 54 -5.87 26.09 2.39
CA SER A 54 -4.97 26.36 3.49
C SER A 54 -4.93 25.16 4.44
N GLY A 55 -3.96 25.12 5.33
CA GLY A 55 -3.96 24.09 6.37
C GLY A 55 -2.86 24.29 7.39
N SER A 56 -2.86 23.43 8.39
CA SER A 56 -1.89 23.43 9.48
C SER A 56 -1.33 22.04 9.71
N ASP A 57 -0.13 21.98 10.27
CA ASP A 57 0.45 20.75 10.77
C ASP A 57 1.23 21.00 12.06
N ALA A 58 1.26 20.01 12.95
CA ALA A 58 2.03 20.10 14.20
C ALA A 58 3.54 20.13 13.93
N HIS A 59 3.98 19.54 12.82
CA HIS A 59 5.36 19.42 12.41
C HIS A 59 5.55 19.93 10.98
N GLY A 60 6.69 20.57 10.71
CA GLY A 60 7.16 20.83 9.35
C GLY A 60 7.69 19.54 8.68
N GLY A 61 8.07 19.68 7.42
CA GLY A 61 8.69 18.58 6.68
C GLY A 61 8.56 18.76 5.17
N PRO A 62 9.19 17.89 4.36
CA PRO A 62 9.27 18.08 2.91
C PRO A 62 7.91 18.26 2.21
N ALA A 63 6.89 17.47 2.60
CA ALA A 63 5.55 17.61 2.02
C ALA A 63 4.89 18.94 2.41
N PHE A 64 5.08 19.40 3.65
CA PHE A 64 4.57 20.67 4.14
C PHE A 64 5.24 21.85 3.41
N ASP A 65 6.56 21.80 3.23
CA ASP A 65 7.33 22.85 2.55
C ASP A 65 6.96 22.90 1.05
N HIS A 66 6.80 21.74 0.41
CA HIS A 66 6.37 21.64 -0.98
C HIS A 66 4.99 22.30 -1.23
N LEU A 67 4.05 22.14 -0.29
CA LEU A 67 2.74 22.80 -0.40
C LEU A 67 2.86 24.32 -0.38
N ALA A 68 3.75 24.87 0.45
CA ALA A 68 4.03 26.30 0.49
C ALA A 68 4.64 26.80 -0.84
N ASP A 69 5.54 26.03 -1.45
CA ASP A 69 6.12 26.34 -2.77
C ASP A 69 5.07 26.35 -3.88
N LEU A 70 4.02 25.54 -3.76
CA LEU A 70 2.85 25.54 -4.65
C LEU A 70 1.86 26.69 -4.39
N GLY A 71 2.15 27.58 -3.43
CA GLY A 71 1.30 28.73 -3.07
C GLY A 71 0.11 28.39 -2.18
N ILE A 72 0.08 27.19 -1.59
CA ILE A 72 -0.92 26.79 -0.59
C ILE A 72 -0.51 27.42 0.76
N THR A 73 -1.46 28.06 1.44
CA THR A 73 -1.17 28.67 2.75
C THR A 73 -1.02 27.60 3.82
N THR A 74 0.18 27.47 4.38
CA THR A 74 0.50 26.49 5.43
C THR A 74 0.83 27.20 6.75
N HIS A 75 0.42 26.59 7.87
CA HIS A 75 0.66 27.07 9.23
C HIS A 75 1.34 25.99 10.06
N LEU A 76 2.50 26.28 10.64
CA LEU A 76 3.16 25.39 11.58
C LEU A 76 2.51 25.54 12.96
N GLY A 77 2.06 24.43 13.54
CA GLY A 77 1.26 24.41 14.76
C GLY A 77 -0.23 24.63 14.49
N HIS A 78 -1.06 24.18 15.44
CA HIS A 78 -2.51 24.28 15.36
C HIS A 78 -3.00 25.47 16.19
N ASP A 79 -3.70 26.42 15.56
CA ASP A 79 -4.33 27.57 16.22
C ASP A 79 -5.72 27.83 15.63
N ALA A 80 -6.69 28.15 16.49
CA ALA A 80 -8.05 28.49 16.07
C ALA A 80 -8.11 29.68 15.08
N ALA A 81 -7.11 30.56 15.09
CA ALA A 81 -6.99 31.68 14.16
C ALA A 81 -6.62 31.27 12.74
N ASN A 82 -6.01 30.08 12.53
CA ASN A 82 -5.63 29.57 11.22
C ASN A 82 -6.85 29.24 10.34
N VAL A 83 -8.02 28.96 10.97
CA VAL A 83 -9.23 28.52 10.26
C VAL A 83 -9.94 29.69 9.59
N PRO A 84 -10.02 29.76 8.25
CA PRO A 84 -10.76 30.80 7.55
C PRO A 84 -12.26 30.74 7.88
N GLN A 85 -12.93 31.91 7.96
CA GLN A 85 -14.31 32.01 8.45
C GLN A 85 -15.35 31.23 7.62
N ARG A 86 -15.10 30.96 6.36
CA ARG A 86 -16.04 30.31 5.42
C ARG A 86 -15.37 29.13 4.70
N SER A 87 -14.55 28.37 5.41
CA SER A 87 -13.94 27.16 4.84
C SER A 87 -14.69 25.89 5.22
N THR A 88 -14.65 24.90 4.34
CA THR A 88 -14.87 23.51 4.70
C THR A 88 -13.60 23.00 5.37
N VAL A 89 -13.71 22.47 6.58
CA VAL A 89 -12.55 21.95 7.31
C VAL A 89 -12.41 20.44 7.02
N VAL A 90 -11.20 20.03 6.64
CA VAL A 90 -10.89 18.64 6.30
C VAL A 90 -10.03 18.04 7.40
N VAL A 91 -10.45 16.88 7.90
CA VAL A 91 -9.76 16.15 8.97
C VAL A 91 -9.50 14.70 8.58
N SER A 92 -8.50 14.10 9.21
CA SER A 92 -8.31 12.64 9.24
C SER A 92 -8.75 12.08 10.60
N THR A 93 -8.89 10.77 10.70
CA THR A 93 -9.17 10.06 11.97
C THR A 93 -8.13 10.30 13.07
N ALA A 94 -6.92 10.74 12.70
CA ALA A 94 -5.88 11.09 13.67
C ALA A 94 -6.15 12.39 14.44
N ILE A 95 -7.03 13.27 13.92
CA ILE A 95 -7.30 14.58 14.53
C ILE A 95 -8.29 14.44 15.68
N LYS A 96 -7.80 14.73 16.89
CA LYS A 96 -8.62 14.63 18.11
C LYS A 96 -9.61 15.81 18.21
N GLU A 97 -10.77 15.59 18.83
CA GLU A 97 -11.79 16.61 19.08
C GLU A 97 -11.25 17.80 19.92
N THR A 98 -10.16 17.61 20.66
CA THR A 98 -9.47 18.65 21.41
C THR A 98 -8.61 19.57 20.55
N ASN A 99 -8.45 19.30 19.24
CA ASN A 99 -7.70 20.15 18.33
C ASN A 99 -8.35 21.55 18.26
N PRO A 100 -7.60 22.66 18.46
CA PRO A 100 -8.17 24.01 18.57
C PRO A 100 -8.85 24.47 17.26
N GLU A 101 -8.37 24.03 16.12
CA GLU A 101 -8.93 24.37 14.81
C GLU A 101 -10.24 23.62 14.54
N LEU A 102 -10.29 22.32 14.84
CA LEU A 102 -11.52 21.53 14.75
C LEU A 102 -12.59 22.08 15.71
N ALA A 103 -12.22 22.38 16.97
CA ALA A 103 -13.12 22.98 17.94
C ALA A 103 -13.64 24.36 17.46
N GLN A 104 -12.81 25.15 16.80
CA GLN A 104 -13.22 26.43 16.22
C GLN A 104 -14.19 26.28 15.07
N ALA A 105 -13.93 25.34 14.14
CA ALA A 105 -14.83 25.04 13.03
C ALA A 105 -16.23 24.65 13.53
N ARG A 106 -16.26 23.75 14.53
CA ARG A 106 -17.54 23.30 15.15
C ARG A 106 -18.28 24.46 15.83
N ARG A 107 -17.58 25.33 16.59
CA ARG A 107 -18.20 26.52 17.22
C ARG A 107 -18.81 27.47 16.20
N ARG A 108 -18.20 27.58 15.01
CA ARG A 108 -18.69 28.44 13.92
C ARG A 108 -19.76 27.75 13.05
N GLY A 109 -20.09 26.47 13.31
CA GLY A 109 -21.01 25.68 12.47
C GLY A 109 -20.50 25.47 11.04
N GLN A 110 -19.17 25.46 10.86
CA GLN A 110 -18.55 25.21 9.57
C GLN A 110 -18.70 23.72 9.18
N GLU A 111 -18.77 23.46 7.90
CA GLU A 111 -18.74 22.09 7.36
C GLU A 111 -17.39 21.44 7.72
N VAL A 112 -17.44 20.26 8.35
CA VAL A 112 -16.27 19.43 8.63
C VAL A 112 -16.45 18.11 7.89
N ILE A 113 -15.50 17.79 7.03
CA ILE A 113 -15.52 16.55 6.22
C ILE A 113 -14.26 15.72 6.46
N HIS A 114 -14.38 14.43 6.25
CA HIS A 114 -13.23 13.53 6.31
C HIS A 114 -12.34 13.69 5.07
N ARG A 115 -11.03 13.37 5.18
CA ARG A 115 -10.06 13.43 4.07
C ARG A 115 -10.51 12.64 2.84
N SER A 116 -11.18 11.48 3.05
CA SER A 116 -11.72 10.67 1.96
C SER A 116 -12.85 11.34 1.20
N GLN A 117 -13.72 12.10 1.89
CA GLN A 117 -14.77 12.89 1.24
C GLN A 117 -14.15 14.04 0.41
N ALA A 118 -13.09 14.67 0.92
CA ALA A 118 -12.36 15.70 0.18
C ALA A 118 -11.65 15.12 -1.05
N LEU A 119 -11.05 13.93 -0.93
CA LEU A 119 -10.45 13.21 -2.06
C LEU A 119 -11.53 12.82 -3.08
N ALA A 120 -12.69 12.31 -2.65
CA ALA A 120 -13.80 11.98 -3.53
C ALA A 120 -14.31 13.21 -4.31
N LEU A 121 -14.38 14.39 -3.67
CA LEU A 121 -14.69 15.66 -4.35
C LEU A 121 -13.62 16.02 -5.39
N ALA A 122 -12.35 15.88 -5.02
CA ALA A 122 -11.23 16.16 -5.91
C ALA A 122 -11.11 15.15 -7.08
N ALA A 123 -11.57 13.91 -6.90
CA ALA A 123 -11.55 12.85 -7.91
C ALA A 123 -12.66 12.97 -8.96
N GLN A 124 -13.66 13.83 -8.77
CA GLN A 124 -14.79 13.94 -9.71
C GLN A 124 -14.31 14.21 -11.14
N GLY A 125 -14.77 13.39 -12.10
CA GLY A 125 -14.39 13.47 -13.51
C GLY A 125 -13.03 12.85 -13.87
N LEU A 126 -12.30 12.29 -12.92
CA LEU A 126 -11.15 11.44 -13.17
C LEU A 126 -11.56 9.96 -13.22
N ASP A 127 -10.79 9.16 -13.92
CA ASP A 127 -10.86 7.71 -13.87
C ASP A 127 -10.21 7.24 -12.57
N PHE A 128 -11.00 7.16 -11.50
CA PHE A 128 -10.50 6.84 -10.18
C PHE A 128 -10.27 5.35 -10.02
N VAL A 129 -9.05 4.96 -9.70
CA VAL A 129 -8.65 3.61 -9.31
C VAL A 129 -8.45 3.58 -7.80
N ALA A 130 -9.25 2.79 -7.11
CA ALA A 130 -9.17 2.60 -5.67
C ALA A 130 -8.58 1.22 -5.35
N VAL A 131 -7.53 1.16 -4.54
CA VAL A 131 -6.88 -0.08 -4.12
C VAL A 131 -7.23 -0.36 -2.66
N ALA A 132 -8.00 -1.40 -2.41
CA ALA A 132 -8.49 -1.83 -1.10
C ALA A 132 -7.97 -3.23 -0.72
N GLY A 133 -8.08 -3.55 0.56
CA GLY A 133 -7.68 -4.84 1.14
C GLY A 133 -6.90 -4.65 2.43
N ALA A 134 -6.87 -5.62 3.32
CA ALA A 134 -6.11 -5.52 4.56
C ALA A 134 -4.60 -5.34 4.27
N HIS A 135 -4.07 -6.00 3.23
CA HIS A 135 -2.66 -6.01 2.87
C HIS A 135 -2.46 -5.73 1.37
N GLY A 136 -1.23 -5.31 0.98
CA GLY A 136 -0.85 -5.10 -0.43
C GLY A 136 -1.28 -3.78 -1.05
N LYS A 137 -2.10 -2.96 -0.39
CA LYS A 137 -2.60 -1.66 -0.92
C LYS A 137 -1.48 -0.76 -1.44
N THR A 138 -0.50 -0.46 -0.60
CA THR A 138 0.62 0.45 -0.93
C THR A 138 1.47 -0.07 -2.08
N THR A 139 1.75 -1.37 -2.10
CA THR A 139 2.53 -2.00 -3.17
C THR A 139 1.77 -1.94 -4.48
N THR A 140 0.50 -2.37 -4.50
CA THR A 140 -0.33 -2.42 -5.71
C THR A 140 -0.59 -1.02 -6.28
N SER A 141 -0.94 -0.04 -5.42
CA SER A 141 -1.18 1.34 -5.86
C SER A 141 0.10 2.02 -6.33
N GLY A 142 1.24 1.80 -5.63
CA GLY A 142 2.55 2.30 -6.04
C GLY A 142 3.00 1.75 -7.38
N MET A 143 2.87 0.45 -7.54
CA MET A 143 3.20 -0.26 -8.78
C MET A 143 2.36 0.22 -9.97
N LEU A 144 1.05 0.39 -9.76
CA LEU A 144 0.16 0.89 -10.81
C LEU A 144 0.47 2.35 -11.16
N ALA A 145 0.74 3.20 -10.17
CA ALA A 145 1.08 4.61 -10.41
C ALA A 145 2.40 4.76 -11.19
N GLU A 146 3.45 4.02 -10.80
CA GLU A 146 4.72 3.98 -11.51
C GLU A 146 4.54 3.48 -12.94
N ALA A 147 3.86 2.35 -13.12
CA ALA A 147 3.63 1.76 -14.44
C ALA A 147 2.82 2.68 -15.37
N LEU A 148 1.79 3.37 -14.87
CA LEU A 148 1.04 4.33 -15.67
C LEU A 148 1.87 5.57 -16.02
N THR A 149 2.76 6.02 -15.12
CA THR A 149 3.71 7.10 -15.40
C THR A 149 4.66 6.69 -16.51
N ASP A 150 5.27 5.51 -16.45
CA ASP A 150 6.16 4.95 -17.46
C ASP A 150 5.45 4.66 -18.78
N ALA A 151 4.14 4.37 -18.70
CA ALA A 151 3.28 4.28 -19.87
C ALA A 151 2.91 5.66 -20.47
N GLY A 152 3.36 6.77 -19.89
CA GLY A 152 3.11 8.13 -20.38
C GLY A 152 1.72 8.67 -20.08
N ALA A 153 1.00 8.09 -19.12
CA ALA A 153 -0.36 8.51 -18.77
C ALA A 153 -0.38 9.68 -17.76
N ASP A 154 0.75 9.98 -17.11
CA ASP A 154 0.88 11.01 -16.04
C ASP A 154 -0.30 11.02 -15.06
N PRO A 155 -0.50 9.91 -14.30
CA PRO A 155 -1.62 9.82 -13.37
C PRO A 155 -1.42 10.72 -12.15
N SER A 156 -2.52 11.22 -11.56
CA SER A 156 -2.48 11.66 -10.17
C SER A 156 -2.45 10.45 -9.25
N PHE A 157 -1.77 10.54 -8.11
CA PHE A 157 -1.79 9.46 -7.14
C PHE A 157 -1.68 9.91 -5.68
N ALA A 158 -2.29 9.10 -4.78
CA ALA A 158 -2.30 9.27 -3.33
C ALA A 158 -2.01 7.93 -2.65
N ILE A 159 -0.75 7.67 -2.32
CA ILE A 159 -0.24 6.39 -1.83
C ILE A 159 0.34 6.57 -0.43
N GLY A 160 0.10 5.63 0.46
CA GLY A 160 0.54 5.70 1.87
C GLY A 160 2.04 5.55 2.09
N GLY A 161 2.82 5.31 1.04
CA GLY A 161 4.28 5.19 1.05
C GLY A 161 4.93 5.91 -0.11
N VAL A 162 6.24 6.15 -0.02
CA VAL A 162 7.03 6.71 -1.12
C VAL A 162 7.28 5.64 -2.18
N VAL A 163 6.86 5.88 -3.43
CA VAL A 163 7.22 5.06 -4.58
C VAL A 163 8.66 5.42 -4.95
N ARG A 164 9.58 4.46 -4.89
CA ARG A 164 11.03 4.74 -4.94
C ARG A 164 11.45 5.42 -6.25
N ALA A 165 10.97 4.93 -7.39
CA ALA A 165 11.29 5.50 -8.69
C ALA A 165 10.72 6.90 -8.89
N LEU A 166 9.58 7.21 -8.26
CA LEU A 166 8.91 8.51 -8.33
C LEU A 166 9.39 9.48 -7.24
N GLY A 167 10.08 9.00 -6.19
CA GLY A 167 10.58 9.80 -5.08
C GLY A 167 9.49 10.37 -4.16
N THR A 168 8.22 10.00 -4.37
CA THR A 168 7.07 10.54 -3.62
C THR A 168 5.94 9.52 -3.54
N GLY A 169 5.06 9.65 -2.54
CA GLY A 169 3.77 8.94 -2.47
C GLY A 169 2.60 9.78 -2.99
N ALA A 170 2.88 10.99 -3.49
CA ALA A 170 1.88 12.00 -3.79
C ALA A 170 2.24 12.76 -5.06
N HIS A 171 1.36 12.75 -6.06
CA HIS A 171 1.57 13.49 -7.30
C HIS A 171 0.25 13.98 -7.89
N LEU A 172 0.27 15.20 -8.42
CA LEU A 172 -0.78 15.73 -9.26
C LEU A 172 -0.35 15.61 -10.72
N GLY A 173 -0.87 14.61 -11.41
CA GLY A 173 -0.64 14.42 -12.84
C GLY A 173 -1.59 15.25 -13.71
N SER A 174 -1.23 15.41 -14.98
CA SER A 174 -2.04 16.05 -16.01
C SER A 174 -3.02 15.07 -16.69
N GLY A 175 -2.84 13.77 -16.46
CA GLY A 175 -3.65 12.70 -17.05
C GLY A 175 -5.01 12.54 -16.38
N PRO A 176 -5.90 11.75 -17.00
CA PRO A 176 -7.28 11.57 -16.50
C PRO A 176 -7.40 10.57 -15.35
N VAL A 177 -6.31 9.88 -14.97
CA VAL A 177 -6.34 8.82 -13.96
C VAL A 177 -5.94 9.33 -12.59
N LEU A 178 -6.66 8.89 -11.54
CA LEU A 178 -6.26 9.03 -10.15
C LEU A 178 -6.11 7.64 -9.53
N VAL A 179 -4.96 7.31 -8.99
CA VAL A 179 -4.71 6.08 -8.22
C VAL A 179 -4.62 6.42 -6.74
N ALA A 180 -5.44 5.79 -5.90
CA ALA A 180 -5.35 6.00 -4.46
C ALA A 180 -5.63 4.73 -3.66
N GLU A 181 -5.04 4.67 -2.47
CA GLU A 181 -5.39 3.66 -1.48
C GLU A 181 -6.77 3.96 -0.88
N ALA A 182 -7.55 2.91 -0.72
CA ALA A 182 -8.86 2.92 -0.11
C ALA A 182 -8.76 2.29 1.28
N ASP A 183 -8.82 3.16 2.32
CA ASP A 183 -8.62 2.76 3.71
C ASP A 183 -9.91 2.17 4.28
N GLU A 184 -9.89 0.88 4.56
CA GLU A 184 -11.00 0.14 5.15
C GLU A 184 -11.10 0.32 6.66
N SER A 185 -10.02 0.72 7.35
CA SER A 185 -9.90 0.69 8.81
C SER A 185 -10.99 1.46 9.56
N ASP A 186 -11.48 2.55 8.96
CA ASP A 186 -12.50 3.44 9.50
C ASP A 186 -13.75 3.55 8.61
N ARG A 187 -13.90 2.66 7.63
CA ARG A 187 -14.95 2.66 6.59
C ARG A 187 -14.90 3.88 5.66
N SER A 188 -13.83 4.66 5.70
CA SER A 188 -13.74 5.89 4.88
C SER A 188 -13.68 5.60 3.38
N PHE A 189 -13.27 4.41 2.97
CA PHE A 189 -13.29 3.95 1.58
C PHE A 189 -14.71 3.98 0.97
N LEU A 190 -15.78 3.85 1.76
CA LEU A 190 -17.15 3.96 1.29
C LEU A 190 -17.54 5.36 0.78
N ASN A 191 -16.71 6.37 1.00
CA ASN A 191 -16.92 7.70 0.42
C ASN A 191 -16.50 7.78 -1.05
N TYR A 192 -15.80 6.78 -1.58
CA TYR A 192 -15.32 6.76 -2.95
C TYR A 192 -16.37 6.21 -3.93
N SER A 193 -16.20 6.56 -5.21
CA SER A 193 -16.96 6.00 -6.32
C SER A 193 -15.97 5.73 -7.46
N PRO A 194 -15.21 4.63 -7.38
CA PRO A 194 -14.15 4.34 -8.33
C PRO A 194 -14.68 3.84 -9.67
N ARG A 195 -13.88 4.02 -10.74
CA ARG A 195 -14.05 3.34 -12.01
C ARG A 195 -13.46 1.95 -11.98
N VAL A 196 -12.33 1.79 -11.31
CA VAL A 196 -11.69 0.50 -11.09
C VAL A 196 -11.43 0.33 -9.61
N GLU A 197 -11.83 -0.79 -9.07
CA GLU A 197 -11.56 -1.20 -7.70
C GLU A 197 -10.66 -2.42 -7.73
N ILE A 198 -9.49 -2.34 -7.11
CA ILE A 198 -8.61 -3.49 -6.91
C ILE A 198 -8.75 -3.94 -5.47
N VAL A 199 -9.15 -5.19 -5.25
CA VAL A 199 -9.22 -5.80 -3.91
C VAL A 199 -8.17 -6.90 -3.82
N THR A 200 -7.14 -6.65 -3.04
CA THR A 200 -6.02 -7.57 -2.85
C THR A 200 -6.36 -8.74 -1.95
N ASN A 201 -7.13 -8.48 -0.90
CA ASN A 201 -7.65 -9.49 0.02
C ASN A 201 -8.79 -8.91 0.87
N VAL A 202 -9.59 -9.80 1.48
CA VAL A 202 -10.61 -9.47 2.48
C VAL A 202 -10.37 -10.37 3.69
N GLU A 203 -9.29 -10.08 4.43
CA GLU A 203 -8.96 -10.73 5.70
C GLU A 203 -9.45 -9.85 6.85
N PRO A 204 -10.28 -10.35 7.77
CA PRO A 204 -10.82 -9.56 8.87
C PRO A 204 -9.71 -8.94 9.73
N ASP A 205 -9.64 -7.63 9.71
CA ASP A 205 -8.82 -6.79 10.58
C ASP A 205 -9.71 -5.68 11.17
N HIS A 206 -9.17 -4.83 12.02
CA HIS A 206 -9.89 -3.68 12.59
C HIS A 206 -11.24 -4.05 13.22
N LEU A 207 -11.32 -5.22 13.89
CA LEU A 207 -12.55 -5.69 14.54
C LEU A 207 -13.03 -4.77 15.67
N ASP A 208 -12.16 -3.91 16.19
CA ASP A 208 -12.52 -2.80 17.07
C ASP A 208 -13.48 -1.81 16.42
N SER A 209 -13.35 -1.58 15.10
CA SER A 209 -14.19 -0.69 14.30
C SER A 209 -15.42 -1.39 13.71
N TYR A 210 -15.30 -2.68 13.37
CA TYR A 210 -16.35 -3.44 12.67
C TYR A 210 -17.20 -4.31 13.58
N GLY A 211 -16.67 -4.72 14.71
CA GLY A 211 -17.32 -5.62 15.67
C GLY A 211 -17.26 -7.09 15.27
N THR A 212 -17.55 -7.45 14.02
CA THR A 212 -17.50 -8.84 13.52
C THR A 212 -16.84 -8.96 12.16
N ALA A 213 -16.37 -10.18 11.82
CA ALA A 213 -15.81 -10.50 10.52
C ALA A 213 -16.83 -10.32 9.39
N GLU A 214 -18.10 -10.68 9.63
CA GLU A 214 -19.18 -10.54 8.67
C GLU A 214 -19.47 -9.06 8.36
N ALA A 215 -19.40 -8.18 9.37
CA ALA A 215 -19.57 -6.73 9.16
C ALA A 215 -18.41 -6.15 8.35
N PHE A 216 -17.19 -6.66 8.54
CA PHE A 216 -16.02 -6.31 7.74
C PHE A 216 -16.21 -6.73 6.27
N GLU A 217 -16.55 -8.01 6.01
CA GLU A 217 -16.81 -8.51 4.65
C GLU A 217 -17.97 -7.75 3.97
N THR A 218 -19.04 -7.44 4.72
CA THR A 218 -20.17 -6.66 4.21
C THR A 218 -19.75 -5.27 3.73
N ALA A 219 -18.83 -4.61 4.43
CA ALA A 219 -18.35 -3.29 4.01
C ALA A 219 -17.60 -3.33 2.66
N PHE A 220 -16.90 -4.43 2.35
CA PHE A 220 -16.31 -4.61 1.01
C PHE A 220 -17.37 -4.86 -0.07
N VAL A 221 -18.45 -5.57 0.25
CA VAL A 221 -19.61 -5.69 -0.67
C VAL A 221 -20.23 -4.32 -0.92
N ASP A 222 -20.47 -3.54 0.13
CA ASP A 222 -20.98 -2.17 0.03
C ASP A 222 -20.03 -1.28 -0.81
N PHE A 223 -18.73 -1.49 -0.68
CA PHE A 223 -17.72 -0.75 -1.46
C PHE A 223 -17.77 -1.13 -2.94
N ALA A 224 -17.86 -2.41 -3.29
CA ALA A 224 -18.01 -2.86 -4.68
C ALA A 224 -19.25 -2.23 -5.35
N HIS A 225 -20.33 -2.02 -4.60
CA HIS A 225 -21.51 -1.30 -5.09
C HIS A 225 -21.32 0.22 -5.24
N ARG A 226 -20.15 0.76 -4.83
CA ARG A 226 -19.75 2.16 -5.08
C ARG A 226 -19.11 2.36 -6.45
N LEU A 227 -18.79 1.30 -7.18
CA LEU A 227 -18.30 1.40 -8.56
C LEU A 227 -19.23 2.27 -9.41
N VAL A 228 -18.65 3.15 -10.22
CA VAL A 228 -19.44 3.92 -11.19
C VAL A 228 -20.09 2.99 -12.22
N PRO A 229 -21.19 3.37 -12.88
CA PRO A 229 -21.80 2.55 -13.94
C PRO A 229 -20.77 2.12 -14.98
N GLY A 230 -20.66 0.80 -15.19
CA GLY A 230 -19.65 0.20 -16.08
C GLY A 230 -18.24 0.08 -15.48
N GLY A 231 -18.06 0.43 -14.21
CA GLY A 231 -16.82 0.22 -13.48
C GLY A 231 -16.48 -1.24 -13.30
N LEU A 232 -15.21 -1.55 -12.96
CA LEU A 232 -14.65 -2.89 -12.86
C LEU A 232 -14.12 -3.18 -11.45
N LEU A 233 -14.54 -4.31 -10.89
CA LEU A 233 -13.89 -4.93 -9.72
C LEU A 233 -12.79 -5.91 -10.20
N VAL A 234 -11.57 -5.70 -9.74
CA VAL A 234 -10.41 -6.59 -9.93
C VAL A 234 -10.10 -7.24 -8.57
N ALA A 235 -10.42 -8.53 -8.39
CA ALA A 235 -10.36 -9.18 -7.08
C ALA A 235 -9.40 -10.36 -7.06
N CYS A 236 -8.59 -10.47 -6.00
CA CYS A 236 -7.63 -11.56 -5.80
C CYS A 236 -8.34 -12.87 -5.44
N ALA A 237 -8.42 -13.81 -6.38
CA ALA A 237 -9.01 -15.13 -6.12
C ALA A 237 -8.10 -16.08 -5.33
N ALA A 238 -6.84 -15.70 -5.05
CA ALA A 238 -5.97 -16.43 -4.14
C ALA A 238 -6.36 -16.19 -2.66
N ASP A 239 -7.11 -15.13 -2.38
CA ASP A 239 -7.71 -14.86 -1.07
C ASP A 239 -9.17 -15.30 -1.04
N ALA A 240 -9.53 -16.08 -0.01
CA ALA A 240 -10.88 -16.64 0.10
C ALA A 240 -11.96 -15.57 0.31
N GLY A 241 -11.65 -14.50 1.04
CA GLY A 241 -12.58 -13.38 1.28
C GLY A 241 -12.81 -12.57 0.02
N ALA A 242 -11.74 -12.21 -0.70
CA ALA A 242 -11.84 -11.49 -1.97
C ALA A 242 -12.52 -12.33 -3.07
N LEU A 243 -12.33 -13.66 -3.06
CA LEU A 243 -13.07 -14.54 -3.97
C LEU A 243 -14.58 -14.56 -3.65
N ARG A 244 -14.98 -14.61 -2.36
CA ARG A 244 -16.41 -14.49 -1.99
C ARG A 244 -16.99 -13.14 -2.40
N LEU A 245 -16.25 -12.06 -2.21
CA LEU A 245 -16.63 -10.73 -2.68
C LEU A 245 -16.86 -10.73 -4.20
N ALA A 246 -15.89 -11.26 -4.98
CA ALA A 246 -15.99 -11.35 -6.44
C ALA A 246 -17.23 -12.13 -6.89
N GLN A 247 -17.50 -13.28 -6.28
CA GLN A 247 -18.68 -14.10 -6.56
C GLN A 247 -19.99 -13.35 -6.27
N ARG A 248 -20.04 -12.65 -5.14
CA ARG A 248 -21.19 -11.84 -4.77
C ARG A 248 -21.40 -10.68 -5.74
N ALA A 249 -20.35 -9.91 -6.02
CA ALA A 249 -20.40 -8.77 -6.94
C ALA A 249 -20.85 -9.20 -8.37
N ALA A 250 -20.33 -10.32 -8.86
CA ALA A 250 -20.75 -10.88 -10.15
C ALA A 250 -22.21 -11.32 -10.16
N ALA A 251 -22.69 -11.95 -9.07
CA ALA A 251 -24.11 -12.32 -8.91
C ALA A 251 -25.03 -11.09 -8.85
N ASP A 252 -24.56 -9.98 -8.33
CA ASP A 252 -25.27 -8.70 -8.28
C ASP A 252 -25.16 -7.91 -9.60
N GLY A 253 -24.49 -8.48 -10.64
CA GLY A 253 -24.40 -7.93 -11.99
C GLY A 253 -23.29 -6.91 -12.22
N LEU A 254 -22.34 -6.78 -11.29
CA LEU A 254 -21.16 -5.95 -11.46
C LEU A 254 -20.16 -6.60 -12.41
N ARG A 255 -19.36 -5.79 -13.10
CA ARG A 255 -18.23 -6.26 -13.90
C ARG A 255 -17.12 -6.72 -12.95
N VAL A 256 -16.63 -7.94 -13.12
CA VAL A 256 -15.61 -8.55 -12.25
C VAL A 256 -14.56 -9.24 -13.11
N VAL A 257 -13.29 -8.98 -12.81
CA VAL A 257 -12.14 -9.76 -13.25
C VAL A 257 -11.42 -10.24 -11.99
N THR A 258 -11.12 -11.54 -11.93
CA THR A 258 -10.35 -12.12 -10.83
C THR A 258 -8.90 -12.34 -11.24
N TYR A 259 -7.99 -12.52 -10.27
CA TYR A 259 -6.60 -12.89 -10.54
C TYR A 259 -6.05 -13.82 -9.45
N SER A 260 -5.20 -14.76 -9.84
CA SER A 260 -4.55 -15.71 -8.92
C SER A 260 -3.39 -16.47 -9.58
N PHE A 261 -2.67 -17.26 -8.77
CA PHE A 261 -1.71 -18.26 -9.26
C PHE A 261 -2.38 -19.51 -9.85
N ALA A 262 -3.64 -19.74 -9.55
CA ALA A 262 -4.41 -20.85 -10.08
C ALA A 262 -5.01 -20.46 -11.44
N GLY A 263 -5.03 -21.38 -12.40
CA GLY A 263 -5.79 -21.17 -13.63
C GLY A 263 -7.31 -21.24 -13.37
N PRO A 264 -8.13 -20.72 -14.30
CA PRO A 264 -9.58 -20.63 -14.10
C PRO A 264 -10.23 -22.00 -13.87
N GLU A 265 -9.68 -23.08 -14.41
CA GLU A 265 -10.16 -24.45 -14.24
C GLU A 265 -9.93 -25.01 -12.82
N THR A 266 -9.02 -24.40 -12.05
CA THR A 266 -8.71 -24.82 -10.68
C THR A 266 -9.33 -23.92 -9.62
N LEU A 267 -10.04 -22.87 -10.04
CA LEU A 267 -10.83 -22.05 -9.11
C LEU A 267 -11.97 -22.86 -8.48
N PRO A 268 -12.39 -22.56 -7.25
CA PRO A 268 -13.53 -23.19 -6.62
C PRO A 268 -14.76 -23.18 -7.54
N GLY A 269 -15.26 -24.38 -7.90
CA GLY A 269 -16.36 -24.55 -8.85
C GLY A 269 -15.98 -24.67 -10.33
N GLY A 270 -14.70 -24.49 -10.69
CA GLY A 270 -14.19 -24.65 -12.07
C GLY A 270 -14.81 -23.70 -13.09
N VAL A 271 -15.35 -22.57 -12.64
CA VAL A 271 -16.08 -21.58 -13.46
C VAL A 271 -15.45 -20.21 -13.26
N LEU A 272 -15.30 -19.49 -14.36
CA LEU A 272 -14.91 -18.08 -14.33
C LEU A 272 -15.91 -17.26 -13.50
N VAL A 273 -15.38 -16.43 -12.60
CA VAL A 273 -16.17 -15.47 -11.85
C VAL A 273 -16.20 -14.16 -12.63
N GLY A 274 -17.37 -13.72 -13.06
CA GLY A 274 -17.54 -12.47 -13.81
C GLY A 274 -17.08 -12.55 -15.27
N GLU A 275 -16.37 -11.50 -15.75
CA GLU A 275 -16.01 -11.32 -17.15
C GLU A 275 -14.69 -12.01 -17.54
N GLY A 276 -13.81 -12.28 -16.55
CA GLY A 276 -12.51 -12.88 -16.85
C GLY A 276 -11.68 -13.22 -15.62
N HIS A 277 -10.53 -13.88 -15.91
CA HIS A 277 -9.55 -14.26 -14.91
C HIS A 277 -8.13 -14.07 -15.42
N VAL A 278 -7.28 -13.44 -14.61
CA VAL A 278 -5.83 -13.34 -14.84
C VAL A 278 -5.13 -14.46 -14.10
N HIS A 279 -4.56 -15.39 -14.85
CA HIS A 279 -3.69 -16.43 -14.33
C HIS A 279 -2.24 -15.94 -14.33
N LEU A 280 -1.58 -15.97 -13.17
CA LEU A 280 -0.16 -15.69 -13.02
C LEU A 280 0.60 -17.00 -12.75
N ASP A 281 1.36 -17.46 -13.73
CA ASP A 281 2.19 -18.67 -13.64
C ASP A 281 3.64 -18.27 -13.36
N ILE A 282 4.09 -18.40 -12.10
CA ILE A 282 5.47 -18.10 -11.68
C ILE A 282 6.42 -19.17 -12.21
N ARG A 283 7.40 -18.75 -12.99
CA ARG A 283 8.42 -19.61 -13.64
C ARG A 283 9.75 -19.59 -12.89
N GLU A 284 10.13 -18.43 -12.34
CA GLU A 284 11.42 -18.27 -11.69
C GLU A 284 11.28 -17.33 -10.47
N ARG A 285 11.94 -17.70 -9.37
CA ARG A 285 12.03 -16.92 -8.14
C ARG A 285 13.51 -16.69 -7.84
N GLY A 286 13.97 -15.46 -7.97
CA GLY A 286 15.35 -15.07 -7.68
C GLY A 286 15.42 -14.14 -6.46
N ALA A 287 16.63 -13.94 -5.92
CA ALA A 287 16.89 -13.07 -4.77
C ALA A 287 16.54 -11.59 -5.00
N SER A 288 16.45 -11.16 -6.27
CA SER A 288 16.18 -9.77 -6.64
C SER A 288 15.10 -9.64 -7.73
N SER A 289 14.50 -10.75 -8.17
CA SER A 289 13.54 -10.70 -9.27
C SER A 289 12.55 -11.87 -9.20
N THR A 290 11.39 -11.67 -9.80
CA THR A 290 10.39 -12.74 -10.02
C THR A 290 9.98 -12.73 -11.48
N ARG A 291 9.95 -13.91 -12.13
CA ARG A 291 9.50 -14.07 -13.51
C ARG A 291 8.28 -14.95 -13.58
N GLY A 292 7.32 -14.58 -14.41
CA GLY A 292 6.10 -15.34 -14.64
C GLY A 292 5.45 -15.01 -15.97
N LEU A 293 4.35 -15.68 -16.23
CA LEU A 293 3.49 -15.45 -17.38
C LEU A 293 2.10 -14.99 -16.88
N LEU A 294 1.61 -13.91 -17.46
CA LEU A 294 0.25 -13.41 -17.26
C LEU A 294 -0.62 -13.85 -18.43
N THR A 295 -1.75 -14.47 -18.14
CA THR A 295 -2.74 -14.89 -19.16
C THR A 295 -4.12 -14.41 -18.72
N LEU A 296 -4.77 -13.59 -19.54
CA LEU A 296 -6.15 -13.18 -19.32
C LEU A 296 -7.09 -14.11 -20.10
N THR A 297 -7.92 -14.85 -19.39
CA THR A 297 -9.02 -15.65 -19.96
C THR A 297 -10.33 -14.90 -19.76
N THR A 298 -11.07 -14.62 -20.83
CA THR A 298 -12.38 -13.95 -20.77
C THR A 298 -13.52 -14.94 -20.98
N ALA A 299 -14.68 -14.65 -20.40
CA ALA A 299 -15.92 -15.38 -20.69
C ALA A 299 -16.28 -15.16 -22.17
N THR A 300 -16.56 -16.26 -22.89
CA THR A 300 -16.84 -16.25 -24.34
C THR A 300 -17.93 -15.23 -24.68
N GLY A 301 -17.61 -14.29 -25.55
CA GLY A 301 -18.56 -13.37 -26.20
C GLY A 301 -18.54 -11.92 -25.71
N ARG A 302 -17.66 -11.51 -24.85
CA ARG A 302 -17.54 -10.10 -24.42
C ARG A 302 -16.09 -9.64 -24.53
N GLU A 303 -15.84 -8.69 -25.44
CA GLU A 303 -14.55 -8.00 -25.51
C GLU A 303 -14.38 -7.06 -24.32
N PRO A 304 -13.15 -6.95 -23.72
CA PRO A 304 -12.87 -5.88 -22.77
C PRO A 304 -13.06 -4.53 -23.47
N ALA A 305 -13.62 -3.57 -22.78
CA ALA A 305 -13.88 -2.21 -23.29
C ALA A 305 -12.54 -1.49 -23.51
N GLY A 306 -11.99 -1.58 -24.71
CA GLY A 306 -10.71 -0.97 -25.11
C GLY A 306 -9.92 -1.79 -26.13
N GLY A 307 -10.47 -2.92 -26.59
CA GLY A 307 -9.80 -3.84 -27.48
C GLY A 307 -9.61 -3.33 -28.89
N VAL A 308 -8.34 -3.20 -29.30
CA VAL A 308 -7.91 -3.19 -30.69
C VAL A 308 -7.30 -4.57 -30.97
N GLY A 309 -8.07 -5.48 -31.61
CA GLY A 309 -7.50 -6.75 -32.12
C GLY A 309 -8.36 -7.99 -31.90
N GLU A 310 -8.44 -8.80 -32.90
CA GLU A 310 -9.36 -9.92 -33.15
C GLU A 310 -9.04 -11.24 -32.40
N GLU A 311 -8.59 -11.25 -31.14
CA GLU A 311 -8.45 -12.52 -30.40
C GLU A 311 -9.02 -12.40 -28.99
N PRO A 312 -9.95 -13.28 -28.55
CA PRO A 312 -10.57 -13.27 -27.22
C PRO A 312 -9.63 -13.71 -26.09
N HIS A 313 -8.37 -13.99 -26.39
CA HIS A 313 -7.34 -14.35 -25.43
C HIS A 313 -6.11 -13.50 -25.71
N HIS A 314 -5.77 -12.60 -24.78
CA HIS A 314 -4.41 -12.09 -24.78
C HIS A 314 -3.52 -13.27 -24.37
N GLY A 315 -2.73 -13.80 -25.30
CA GLY A 315 -1.79 -14.90 -25.08
C GLY A 315 -0.87 -14.58 -23.90
N PRO A 316 -0.13 -15.58 -23.40
CA PRO A 316 0.71 -15.38 -22.21
C PRO A 316 1.71 -14.24 -22.46
N VAL A 317 1.67 -13.26 -21.58
CA VAL A 317 2.59 -12.10 -21.58
C VAL A 317 3.62 -12.32 -20.47
N GLU A 318 4.91 -12.19 -20.81
CA GLU A 318 5.98 -12.31 -19.82
C GLU A 318 5.97 -11.12 -18.87
N LEU A 319 5.99 -11.41 -17.57
CA LEU A 319 6.21 -10.46 -16.47
C LEU A 319 7.57 -10.74 -15.85
N VAL A 320 8.44 -9.73 -15.80
CA VAL A 320 9.75 -9.78 -15.13
C VAL A 320 9.81 -8.65 -14.14
N LEU A 321 9.59 -8.93 -12.86
CA LEU A 321 9.65 -7.93 -11.80
C LEU A 321 11.09 -7.80 -11.28
N ALA A 322 11.54 -6.57 -11.06
CA ALA A 322 12.83 -6.24 -10.45
C ALA A 322 12.81 -6.32 -8.91
N VAL A 323 11.79 -6.96 -8.34
CA VAL A 323 11.62 -7.19 -6.90
C VAL A 323 11.25 -8.65 -6.66
N PRO A 324 11.71 -9.27 -5.55
CA PRO A 324 11.38 -10.65 -5.22
C PRO A 324 10.02 -10.74 -4.51
N GLY A 325 9.42 -11.92 -4.56
CA GLY A 325 8.26 -12.30 -3.76
C GLY A 325 7.00 -12.59 -4.55
N ASP A 326 6.41 -13.74 -4.26
CA ASP A 326 5.18 -14.20 -4.92
C ASP A 326 4.01 -13.23 -4.64
N HIS A 327 3.92 -12.67 -3.43
CA HIS A 327 2.89 -11.70 -3.08
C HIS A 327 3.00 -10.41 -3.91
N VAL A 328 4.23 -9.91 -4.18
CA VAL A 328 4.45 -8.74 -5.04
C VAL A 328 4.07 -9.05 -6.48
N ALA A 329 4.37 -10.27 -6.96
CA ALA A 329 3.97 -10.70 -8.29
C ALA A 329 2.44 -10.83 -8.41
N LEU A 330 1.77 -11.24 -7.34
CA LEU A 330 0.31 -11.30 -7.29
C LEU A 330 -0.31 -9.89 -7.32
N ASP A 331 0.25 -8.94 -6.57
CA ASP A 331 -0.13 -7.52 -6.62
C ASP A 331 0.03 -6.96 -8.05
N ALA A 332 1.12 -7.36 -8.75
CA ALA A 332 1.35 -6.97 -10.13
C ALA A 332 0.29 -7.53 -11.10
N ALA A 333 -0.23 -8.72 -10.87
CA ALA A 333 -1.32 -9.27 -11.69
C ALA A 333 -2.62 -8.45 -11.55
N GLY A 334 -2.94 -7.99 -10.34
CA GLY A 334 -4.05 -7.07 -10.09
C GLY A 334 -3.85 -5.71 -10.77
N ALA A 335 -2.66 -5.12 -10.64
CA ALA A 335 -2.29 -3.87 -11.29
C ALA A 335 -2.30 -3.99 -12.83
N TRP A 336 -1.87 -5.15 -13.38
CA TRP A 336 -1.91 -5.43 -14.81
C TRP A 336 -3.34 -5.45 -15.34
N ALA A 337 -4.26 -6.12 -14.66
CA ALA A 337 -5.68 -6.14 -15.05
C ALA A 337 -6.29 -4.72 -15.06
N ALA A 338 -5.99 -3.93 -14.02
CA ALA A 338 -6.45 -2.54 -13.94
C ALA A 338 -5.85 -1.66 -15.05
N GLY A 339 -4.57 -1.83 -15.37
CA GLY A 339 -3.91 -1.09 -16.45
C GLY A 339 -4.51 -1.38 -17.82
N ILE A 340 -4.89 -2.62 -18.10
CA ILE A 340 -5.60 -3.00 -19.33
C ILE A 340 -6.98 -2.33 -19.40
N GLU A 341 -7.74 -2.35 -18.31
CA GLU A 341 -9.05 -1.65 -18.25
C GLU A 341 -8.91 -0.13 -18.50
N LEU A 342 -7.76 0.45 -18.11
CA LEU A 342 -7.42 1.86 -18.38
C LEU A 342 -6.88 2.11 -19.80
N GLY A 343 -6.79 1.08 -20.64
CA GLY A 343 -6.41 1.19 -22.05
C GLY A 343 -4.92 1.03 -22.35
N VAL A 344 -4.12 0.55 -21.38
CA VAL A 344 -2.71 0.21 -21.64
C VAL A 344 -2.63 -1.17 -22.30
N GLU A 345 -1.87 -1.28 -23.39
CA GLU A 345 -1.67 -2.54 -24.11
C GLU A 345 -1.02 -3.58 -23.19
N PRO A 346 -1.49 -4.85 -23.17
CA PRO A 346 -1.10 -5.88 -22.20
C PRO A 346 0.41 -6.13 -22.08
N ALA A 347 1.12 -6.27 -23.21
CA ALA A 347 2.57 -6.49 -23.19
C ALA A 347 3.33 -5.25 -22.73
N ARG A 348 2.83 -4.05 -23.06
CA ARG A 348 3.38 -2.79 -22.55
C ARG A 348 3.18 -2.68 -21.05
N MET A 349 1.97 -3.01 -20.56
CA MET A 349 1.67 -2.97 -19.12
C MET A 349 2.57 -3.90 -18.32
N ALA A 350 2.76 -5.14 -18.77
CA ALA A 350 3.67 -6.09 -18.11
C ALA A 350 5.12 -5.59 -18.08
N ARG A 351 5.58 -4.96 -19.15
CA ARG A 351 6.94 -4.41 -19.24
C ARG A 351 7.16 -3.24 -18.28
N VAL A 352 6.23 -2.27 -18.21
CA VAL A 352 6.37 -1.13 -17.30
C VAL A 352 6.20 -1.54 -15.84
N LEU A 353 5.35 -2.52 -15.52
CA LEU A 353 5.28 -3.13 -14.19
C LEU A 353 6.61 -3.77 -13.79
N GLY A 354 7.33 -4.34 -14.75
CA GLY A 354 8.64 -4.94 -14.53
C GLY A 354 9.71 -3.97 -14.01
N ALA A 355 9.57 -2.68 -14.29
CA ALA A 355 10.49 -1.63 -13.83
C ALA A 355 10.26 -1.24 -12.36
N PHE A 356 9.17 -1.69 -11.74
CA PHE A 356 8.82 -1.30 -10.37
C PHE A 356 9.98 -1.50 -9.38
N GLY A 357 10.42 -0.38 -8.81
CA GLY A 357 11.56 -0.34 -7.89
C GLY A 357 11.21 -0.55 -6.41
N GLY A 358 9.93 -0.81 -6.12
CA GLY A 358 9.42 -0.96 -4.75
C GLY A 358 8.90 0.35 -4.14
N THR A 359 8.24 0.21 -3.02
CA THR A 359 7.80 1.32 -2.16
C THR A 359 8.63 1.34 -0.88
N GLY A 360 8.81 2.50 -0.28
CA GLY A 360 9.54 2.63 0.97
C GLY A 360 8.96 1.72 2.06
N ARG A 361 9.83 1.13 2.85
CA ARG A 361 9.48 0.18 3.90
C ARG A 361 8.72 -1.07 3.41
N ARG A 362 8.95 -1.54 2.17
CA ARG A 362 8.43 -2.79 1.62
C ARG A 362 9.57 -3.56 0.98
N PHE A 363 10.14 -4.51 1.71
CA PHE A 363 11.38 -5.20 1.41
C PHE A 363 12.49 -4.21 1.00
N GLU A 364 12.59 -3.11 1.74
CA GLU A 364 13.49 -2.01 1.40
C GLU A 364 14.92 -2.34 1.78
N ASP A 365 15.83 -2.33 0.81
CA ASP A 365 17.25 -2.50 1.04
C ASP A 365 17.82 -1.26 1.73
N ARG A 366 18.36 -1.44 2.94
CA ARG A 366 18.97 -0.37 3.74
C ARG A 366 20.49 -0.36 3.63
N GLY A 367 21.08 -1.38 3.00
CA GLY A 367 22.51 -1.52 2.79
C GLY A 367 23.07 -2.84 3.29
N GLU A 368 24.39 -2.97 3.16
CA GLU A 368 25.13 -4.16 3.58
C GLU A 368 26.39 -3.73 4.36
N ALA A 369 26.68 -4.41 5.48
CA ALA A 369 27.90 -4.24 6.27
C ALA A 369 28.29 -5.59 6.89
N ASP A 370 29.59 -5.87 7.05
CA ASP A 370 30.14 -7.15 7.54
C ASP A 370 29.56 -8.37 6.80
N GLY A 371 29.27 -8.23 5.49
CA GLY A 371 28.63 -9.26 4.68
C GLY A 371 27.18 -9.58 5.05
N VAL A 372 26.53 -8.77 5.89
CA VAL A 372 25.13 -8.87 6.30
C VAL A 372 24.31 -7.82 5.56
N ARG A 373 23.30 -8.26 4.80
CA ARG A 373 22.36 -7.37 4.13
C ARG A 373 21.21 -7.02 5.06
N VAL A 374 20.88 -5.73 5.18
CA VAL A 374 19.82 -5.22 6.07
C VAL A 374 18.64 -4.74 5.24
N ILE A 375 17.45 -5.27 5.55
CA ILE A 375 16.18 -4.97 4.90
C ILE A 375 15.22 -4.35 5.93
N ASP A 376 14.45 -3.32 5.52
CA ASP A 376 13.36 -2.77 6.34
C ASP A 376 12.01 -3.12 5.73
N ASP A 377 11.06 -3.55 6.57
CA ASP A 377 9.70 -3.86 6.11
C ASP A 377 8.62 -3.41 7.11
N TYR A 378 7.56 -2.85 6.57
CA TYR A 378 6.41 -2.34 7.32
C TYR A 378 5.47 -3.43 7.82
N ALA A 379 5.68 -4.70 7.46
CA ALA A 379 4.82 -5.82 7.83
C ALA A 379 4.53 -5.81 9.34
N HIS A 380 3.24 -5.83 9.68
CA HIS A 380 2.76 -5.73 11.06
C HIS A 380 1.52 -6.59 11.33
N HIS A 381 1.10 -7.39 10.35
CA HIS A 381 0.10 -8.42 10.47
C HIS A 381 0.73 -9.81 10.23
N PRO A 382 0.29 -10.89 10.89
CA PRO A 382 0.90 -12.22 10.73
C PRO A 382 1.00 -12.70 9.29
N THR A 383 -0.03 -12.47 8.48
CA THR A 383 -0.06 -12.84 7.05
C THR A 383 1.02 -12.08 6.24
N GLU A 384 1.24 -10.79 6.52
CA GLU A 384 2.30 -10.01 5.89
C GLU A 384 3.69 -10.54 6.27
N ILE A 385 3.90 -10.82 7.58
CA ILE A 385 5.16 -11.34 8.09
C ILE A 385 5.46 -12.71 7.49
N GLU A 386 4.48 -13.57 7.35
CA GLU A 386 4.64 -14.88 6.71
C GLU A 386 5.09 -14.74 5.25
N ALA A 387 4.42 -13.89 4.48
CA ALA A 387 4.77 -13.62 3.07
C ALA A 387 6.18 -13.02 2.93
N LEU A 388 6.50 -12.03 3.79
CA LEU A 388 7.82 -11.41 3.88
C LEU A 388 8.91 -12.45 4.16
N LEU A 389 8.74 -13.27 5.20
CA LEU A 389 9.77 -14.22 5.62
C LEU A 389 9.94 -15.39 4.65
N ARG A 390 8.89 -15.80 3.93
CA ARG A 390 9.02 -16.75 2.82
C ARG A 390 9.92 -16.19 1.71
N THR A 391 9.74 -14.93 1.35
CA THR A 391 10.60 -14.23 0.39
C THR A 391 12.03 -14.10 0.92
N ALA A 392 12.19 -13.64 2.16
CA ALA A 392 13.49 -13.49 2.81
C ALA A 392 14.30 -14.79 2.87
N ARG A 393 13.65 -15.93 3.11
CA ARG A 393 14.31 -17.25 3.10
C ARG A 393 14.87 -17.60 1.72
N GLY A 394 14.14 -17.34 0.64
CA GLY A 394 14.65 -17.54 -0.72
C GLY A 394 15.91 -16.70 -0.98
N VAL A 395 15.86 -15.42 -0.61
CA VAL A 395 17.00 -14.49 -0.74
C VAL A 395 18.20 -14.94 0.10
N ALA A 396 17.97 -15.33 1.36
CA ALA A 396 19.03 -15.79 2.26
C ALA A 396 19.66 -17.11 1.78
N GLN A 397 18.88 -18.05 1.24
CA GLN A 397 19.39 -19.31 0.69
C GLN A 397 20.33 -19.08 -0.49
N GLU A 398 20.04 -18.17 -1.41
CA GLU A 398 20.94 -17.83 -2.52
C GLU A 398 22.27 -17.21 -2.01
N ARG A 399 22.24 -16.54 -0.87
CA ARG A 399 23.44 -15.98 -0.20
C ARG A 399 24.19 -17.02 0.66
N GLY A 400 23.61 -18.20 0.89
CA GLY A 400 24.13 -19.20 1.81
C GLY A 400 24.04 -18.82 3.29
N GLY A 401 23.16 -17.85 3.62
CA GLY A 401 22.99 -17.29 4.96
C GLY A 401 21.65 -17.65 5.61
N ARG A 402 21.41 -17.04 6.77
CA ARG A 402 20.21 -17.19 7.61
C ARG A 402 19.34 -15.96 7.51
N VAL A 403 18.09 -16.08 7.96
CA VAL A 403 17.14 -14.97 8.15
C VAL A 403 17.10 -14.59 9.62
N LEU A 404 17.49 -13.35 9.95
CA LEU A 404 17.40 -12.78 11.28
C LEU A 404 16.33 -11.67 11.27
N VAL A 405 15.55 -11.56 12.33
CA VAL A 405 14.45 -10.58 12.42
C VAL A 405 14.54 -9.78 13.71
N LEU A 406 14.49 -8.46 13.59
CA LEU A 406 14.14 -7.54 14.67
C LEU A 406 12.68 -7.12 14.49
N PHE A 407 11.80 -7.64 15.34
CA PHE A 407 10.36 -7.42 15.22
C PHE A 407 9.84 -6.48 16.31
N GLN A 408 9.06 -5.47 15.89
CA GLN A 408 8.31 -4.58 16.77
C GLN A 408 6.81 -4.80 16.58
N PRO A 409 6.11 -5.43 17.55
CA PRO A 409 4.64 -5.51 17.51
C PRO A 409 4.03 -4.10 17.50
N HIS A 410 2.90 -3.94 16.79
CA HIS A 410 2.19 -2.66 16.68
C HIS A 410 0.78 -2.80 17.24
N LEU A 411 0.41 -1.94 18.22
CA LEU A 411 -0.81 -1.95 19.02
C LEU A 411 -0.89 -3.14 19.99
N PHE A 412 -1.23 -2.85 21.24
CA PHE A 412 -1.42 -3.88 22.26
C PHE A 412 -2.61 -4.79 21.95
N SER A 413 -3.71 -4.22 21.45
CA SER A 413 -4.91 -4.97 21.05
C SER A 413 -4.60 -6.00 19.97
N ARG A 414 -3.86 -5.61 18.93
CA ARG A 414 -3.43 -6.50 17.84
C ARG A 414 -2.45 -7.56 18.34
N THR A 415 -1.49 -7.17 19.16
CA THR A 415 -0.52 -8.08 19.79
C THR A 415 -1.24 -9.17 20.56
N ARG A 416 -2.23 -8.82 21.39
CA ARG A 416 -3.05 -9.77 22.14
C ARG A 416 -3.87 -10.70 21.23
N ALA A 417 -4.51 -10.13 20.22
CA ALA A 417 -5.40 -10.89 19.33
C ALA A 417 -4.65 -11.90 18.45
N PHE A 418 -3.44 -11.58 18.02
CA PHE A 418 -2.70 -12.37 17.04
C PHE A 418 -1.39 -12.98 17.56
N ALA A 419 -1.14 -12.99 18.88
CA ALA A 419 0.13 -13.46 19.45
C ALA A 419 0.56 -14.84 18.93
N ASP A 420 -0.34 -15.81 18.88
CA ASP A 420 -0.04 -17.17 18.42
C ASP A 420 0.28 -17.20 16.91
N ARG A 421 -0.44 -16.42 16.11
CA ARG A 421 -0.20 -16.29 14.66
C ARG A 421 1.12 -15.57 14.38
N PHE A 422 1.46 -14.53 15.16
CA PHE A 422 2.77 -13.89 15.09
C PHE A 422 3.89 -14.88 15.38
N GLY A 423 3.75 -15.68 16.45
CA GLY A 423 4.71 -16.70 16.79
C GLY A 423 4.94 -17.71 15.66
N GLN A 424 3.86 -18.16 15.02
CA GLN A 424 3.92 -19.09 13.88
C GLN A 424 4.59 -18.45 12.66
N ALA A 425 4.25 -17.21 12.32
CA ALA A 425 4.86 -16.51 11.19
C ALA A 425 6.36 -16.26 11.42
N LEU A 426 6.72 -15.78 12.61
CA LEU A 426 8.13 -15.52 12.97
C LEU A 426 9.00 -16.78 13.07
N ALA A 427 8.40 -17.97 13.28
CA ALA A 427 9.12 -19.24 13.24
C ALA A 427 9.76 -19.57 11.88
N LEU A 428 9.42 -18.82 10.83
CA LEU A 428 10.10 -18.90 9.53
C LEU A 428 11.50 -18.29 9.54
N ALA A 429 11.85 -17.47 10.53
CA ALA A 429 13.20 -16.94 10.71
C ALA A 429 14.10 -17.89 11.51
N ASP A 430 15.40 -17.79 11.30
CA ASP A 430 16.40 -18.60 12.03
C ASP A 430 16.71 -18.02 13.42
N ALA A 431 16.56 -16.70 13.59
CA ALA A 431 16.63 -16.03 14.89
C ALA A 431 15.73 -14.78 14.90
N VAL A 432 15.09 -14.53 16.03
CA VAL A 432 14.17 -13.40 16.20
C VAL A 432 14.53 -12.64 17.48
N VAL A 433 14.66 -11.33 17.38
CA VAL A 433 14.65 -10.43 18.53
C VAL A 433 13.35 -9.64 18.49
N VAL A 434 12.56 -9.71 19.55
CA VAL A 434 11.30 -8.97 19.67
C VAL A 434 11.54 -7.82 20.65
N THR A 435 11.27 -6.58 20.21
CA THR A 435 11.26 -5.41 21.09
C THR A 435 9.87 -5.13 21.64
N ASP A 436 9.72 -4.11 22.49
CA ASP A 436 8.43 -3.85 23.09
C ASP A 436 7.42 -3.28 22.08
N VAL A 437 6.14 -3.32 22.46
CA VAL A 437 5.02 -2.95 21.58
C VAL A 437 5.05 -1.45 21.28
N TYR A 438 4.96 -1.09 20.00
CA TYR A 438 4.68 0.29 19.60
C TYR A 438 3.20 0.63 19.84
N PRO A 439 2.90 1.54 20.79
CA PRO A 439 1.53 1.73 21.28
C PRO A 439 0.62 2.48 20.30
N ALA A 440 1.19 3.30 19.41
CA ALA A 440 0.46 4.18 18.50
C ALA A 440 -0.61 5.01 19.23
N ARG A 441 -1.89 4.64 19.09
CA ARG A 441 -3.03 5.33 19.71
C ARG A 441 -3.49 4.73 21.06
N GLU A 442 -2.92 3.59 21.45
CA GLU A 442 -3.28 2.86 22.68
C GLU A 442 -2.34 3.23 23.83
N THR A 443 -2.69 2.86 25.05
CA THR A 443 -1.84 3.05 26.22
C THR A 443 -1.56 1.73 26.92
N GLN A 444 -0.36 1.59 27.50
CA GLN A 444 0.02 0.40 28.28
C GLN A 444 -0.95 0.14 29.45
N ALA A 445 -1.53 1.20 30.02
CA ALA A 445 -2.45 1.10 31.14
C ALA A 445 -3.74 0.32 30.80
N ASP A 446 -4.17 0.36 29.53
CA ASP A 446 -5.35 -0.37 29.05
C ASP A 446 -5.03 -1.86 28.77
N PHE A 447 -3.73 -2.20 28.68
CA PHE A 447 -3.24 -3.53 28.35
C PHE A 447 -2.04 -3.92 29.22
N PRO A 448 -2.20 -3.97 30.56
CA PRO A 448 -1.07 -4.10 31.50
C PRO A 448 -0.24 -5.39 31.33
N ASP A 449 -0.88 -6.45 30.80
CA ASP A 449 -0.27 -7.78 30.65
C ASP A 449 0.33 -8.02 29.25
N ILE A 450 0.24 -7.06 28.32
CA ILE A 450 0.69 -7.21 26.95
C ILE A 450 1.97 -6.46 26.72
N THR A 451 3.01 -7.17 26.30
CA THR A 451 4.34 -6.66 25.94
C THR A 451 4.85 -7.38 24.69
N GLY A 452 6.01 -7.00 24.18
CA GLY A 452 6.67 -7.75 23.10
C GLY A 452 6.98 -9.20 23.50
N ASP A 453 7.21 -9.48 24.77
CA ASP A 453 7.41 -10.84 25.28
C ASP A 453 6.21 -11.77 25.05
N THR A 454 5.01 -11.18 24.99
CA THR A 454 3.78 -11.90 24.63
C THR A 454 3.90 -12.62 23.27
N VAL A 455 4.63 -12.04 22.31
CA VAL A 455 4.90 -12.67 21.02
C VAL A 455 6.13 -13.58 21.10
N ALA A 456 7.21 -13.14 21.74
CA ALA A 456 8.47 -13.89 21.82
C ALA A 456 8.27 -15.31 22.41
N GLN A 457 7.46 -15.42 23.46
CA GLN A 457 7.14 -16.71 24.11
C GLN A 457 6.34 -17.68 23.22
N ARG A 458 5.73 -17.17 22.13
CA ARG A 458 4.91 -17.96 21.22
C ARG A 458 5.64 -18.40 19.96
N VAL A 459 6.87 -17.95 19.77
CA VAL A 459 7.70 -18.42 18.66
C VAL A 459 8.20 -19.84 18.97
N PRO A 460 7.85 -20.85 18.18
CA PRO A 460 8.27 -22.23 18.40
C PRO A 460 9.80 -22.39 18.33
N GLY A 461 10.32 -23.37 19.06
CA GLY A 461 11.72 -23.75 18.98
C GLY A 461 12.70 -22.89 19.79
N GLY A 462 12.22 -21.88 20.51
CA GLY A 462 13.08 -21.03 21.36
C GLY A 462 14.07 -20.17 20.57
N THR A 463 13.74 -19.86 19.32
CA THR A 463 14.56 -19.03 18.43
C THR A 463 14.33 -17.54 18.65
N ALA A 464 13.35 -17.16 19.49
CA ALA A 464 13.03 -15.77 19.79
C ALA A 464 13.56 -15.35 21.17
N ARG A 465 14.02 -14.10 21.23
CA ARG A 465 14.45 -13.42 22.45
C ARG A 465 13.71 -12.09 22.57
N PHE A 466 13.15 -11.81 23.73
CA PHE A 466 12.58 -10.50 24.04
C PHE A 466 13.64 -9.55 24.60
N VAL A 467 13.74 -8.33 24.06
CA VAL A 467 14.59 -7.24 24.54
C VAL A 467 13.77 -5.97 24.48
N ALA A 468 13.31 -5.48 25.63
CA ALA A 468 12.30 -4.41 25.72
C ALA A 468 12.79 -3.09 25.08
N GLU A 469 14.00 -2.66 25.45
CA GLU A 469 14.60 -1.44 24.93
C GLU A 469 15.01 -1.60 23.46
N ARG A 470 14.51 -0.71 22.60
CA ARG A 470 14.66 -0.83 21.14
C ARG A 470 16.11 -0.75 20.66
N LEU A 471 16.95 0.11 21.26
CA LEU A 471 18.36 0.20 20.91
C LEU A 471 19.12 -1.06 21.32
N ASP A 472 18.86 -1.58 22.54
CA ASP A 472 19.45 -2.84 23.01
C ASP A 472 18.99 -4.01 22.13
N ALA A 473 17.76 -3.98 21.61
CA ALA A 473 17.26 -4.98 20.68
C ALA A 473 17.97 -4.92 19.32
N ALA A 474 18.29 -3.71 18.83
CA ALA A 474 19.09 -3.53 17.61
C ALA A 474 20.52 -4.09 17.78
N HIS A 475 21.17 -3.77 18.89
CA HIS A 475 22.48 -4.32 19.22
C HIS A 475 22.43 -5.85 19.35
N ALA A 476 21.41 -6.37 20.04
CA ALA A 476 21.25 -7.82 20.24
C ALA A 476 21.06 -8.60 18.94
N VAL A 477 20.27 -8.09 17.96
CA VAL A 477 20.10 -8.76 16.69
C VAL A 477 21.36 -8.64 15.81
N ALA A 478 22.03 -7.49 15.84
CA ALA A 478 23.31 -7.30 15.18
C ALA A 478 24.34 -8.32 15.70
N ASP A 479 24.42 -8.56 17.02
CA ASP A 479 25.33 -9.52 17.65
C ASP A 479 25.13 -10.97 17.20
N LEU A 480 23.93 -11.33 16.76
CA LEU A 480 23.62 -12.66 16.23
C LEU A 480 24.06 -12.86 14.77
N ALA A 481 24.24 -11.75 14.04
CA ALA A 481 24.45 -11.76 12.60
C ALA A 481 25.86 -12.25 12.22
N ARG A 482 25.97 -12.88 11.05
CA ARG A 482 27.20 -13.41 10.44
C ARG A 482 27.22 -13.06 8.96
N PRO A 483 28.40 -12.95 8.33
CA PRO A 483 28.50 -12.76 6.89
C PRO A 483 27.65 -13.77 6.11
N GLY A 484 26.92 -13.29 5.12
CA GLY A 484 25.94 -14.03 4.34
C GLY A 484 24.49 -13.89 4.83
N ASP A 485 24.27 -13.54 6.10
CA ASP A 485 22.92 -13.42 6.66
C ASP A 485 22.11 -12.27 6.03
N LEU A 486 20.79 -12.44 6.07
CA LEU A 486 19.79 -11.40 5.77
C LEU A 486 19.13 -11.00 7.10
N LEU A 487 19.27 -9.73 7.48
CA LEU A 487 18.68 -9.18 8.70
C LEU A 487 17.54 -8.23 8.33
N LEU A 488 16.36 -8.44 8.94
CA LEU A 488 15.18 -7.62 8.69
C LEU A 488 14.78 -6.83 9.94
N THR A 489 14.50 -5.52 9.76
CA THR A 489 13.73 -4.72 10.72
C THR A 489 12.27 -4.76 10.28
N VAL A 490 11.37 -5.24 11.16
CA VAL A 490 9.98 -5.55 10.79
C VAL A 490 9.00 -4.90 11.76
N GLY A 491 8.07 -4.10 11.22
CA GLY A 491 7.01 -3.47 12.00
C GLY A 491 6.56 -2.10 11.47
N ALA A 492 5.36 -1.68 11.84
CA ALA A 492 4.76 -0.42 11.42
C ALA A 492 5.19 0.80 12.27
N GLY A 493 5.87 0.56 13.38
CA GLY A 493 6.34 1.60 14.29
C GLY A 493 7.69 2.22 13.89
N ASP A 494 8.45 2.63 14.91
CA ASP A 494 9.74 3.29 14.77
C ASP A 494 10.94 2.33 14.65
N VAL A 495 10.69 1.02 14.54
CA VAL A 495 11.72 -0.01 14.29
C VAL A 495 12.55 0.26 13.03
N THR A 496 11.98 0.93 12.04
CA THR A 496 12.68 1.34 10.80
C THR A 496 13.91 2.20 11.08
N GLU A 497 13.91 3.01 12.15
CA GLU A 497 15.04 3.85 12.55
C GLU A 497 16.24 2.99 12.99
N LEU A 498 15.98 1.78 13.47
CA LEU A 498 17.00 0.87 14.01
C LEU A 498 17.86 0.21 12.94
N ALA A 499 17.41 0.20 11.67
CA ALA A 499 18.21 -0.32 10.57
C ALA A 499 19.58 0.39 10.46
N GLY A 500 19.60 1.72 10.69
CA GLY A 500 20.84 2.49 10.73
C GLY A 500 21.77 2.09 11.90
N THR A 501 21.22 1.84 13.08
CA THR A 501 21.96 1.36 14.25
C THR A 501 22.58 -0.01 13.97
N VAL A 502 21.80 -0.95 13.44
CA VAL A 502 22.27 -2.29 13.06
C VAL A 502 23.42 -2.21 12.05
N LEU A 503 23.28 -1.40 10.99
CA LEU A 503 24.35 -1.20 10.00
C LEU A 503 25.62 -0.58 10.63
N GLY A 504 25.46 0.36 11.55
CA GLY A 504 26.56 0.96 12.28
C GLY A 504 27.33 -0.06 13.13
N ASP A 505 26.63 -0.94 13.84
CA ASP A 505 27.24 -2.01 14.64
C ASP A 505 28.02 -3.02 13.77
N LEU A 506 27.40 -3.42 12.65
CA LEU A 506 28.03 -4.33 11.69
C LEU A 506 29.28 -3.71 11.06
N ALA A 507 29.22 -2.44 10.65
CA ALA A 507 30.37 -1.72 10.08
C ALA A 507 31.52 -1.54 11.09
N ALA A 508 31.20 -1.35 12.39
CA ALA A 508 32.21 -1.26 13.44
C ALA A 508 33.03 -2.56 13.61
N ARG A 509 32.45 -3.72 13.27
CA ARG A 509 33.14 -5.01 13.25
C ARG A 509 34.13 -5.14 12.09
N GLU A 510 33.76 -4.66 10.89
CA GLU A 510 34.67 -4.64 9.73
C GLU A 510 35.89 -3.75 9.97
N GLY A 511 35.72 -2.60 10.68
CA GLY A 511 36.77 -1.62 10.96
C GLY A 511 37.65 -1.95 12.17
N GLY A 512 37.22 -2.87 13.03
CA GLY A 512 37.91 -3.26 14.25
C GLY A 512 38.68 -4.56 14.06
N ALA A 513 40.02 -4.48 13.99
CA ALA A 513 40.86 -5.58 14.44
C ALA A 513 40.34 -6.01 15.83
N ALA A 514 40.12 -7.32 16.02
CA ALA A 514 39.62 -7.89 17.28
C ALA A 514 40.24 -7.19 18.49
N PRO A 515 39.47 -6.73 19.50
CA PRO A 515 40.05 -6.13 20.69
C PRO A 515 40.99 -7.15 21.29
N SER A 516 42.26 -6.73 21.47
CA SER A 516 43.28 -7.53 22.09
C SER A 516 42.77 -8.04 23.46
N PRO A 517 43.06 -9.29 23.87
CA PRO A 517 42.67 -9.78 25.19
C PRO A 517 43.12 -8.89 26.36
N ALA A 518 44.06 -7.95 26.11
CA ALA A 518 44.59 -7.00 27.10
C ALA A 518 43.62 -5.85 27.45
N ASP A 519 42.64 -5.51 26.59
CA ASP A 519 41.70 -4.38 26.83
C ASP A 519 40.47 -4.77 27.68
N ARG A 520 40.33 -6.04 28.05
CA ARG A 520 39.20 -6.52 28.88
C ARG A 520 39.44 -6.42 30.38
N ASP A 521 40.69 -6.19 30.82
CA ASP A 521 41.06 -6.18 32.27
C ASP A 521 41.06 -4.76 32.90
N GLU A 522 40.87 -3.68 32.10
CA GLU A 522 40.85 -2.31 32.68
C GLU A 522 39.42 -1.74 32.93
N ARG A 523 38.37 -2.55 32.75
CA ARG A 523 36.96 -2.14 33.06
C ARG A 523 36.21 -3.17 33.91
N ALA A 524 36.92 -3.78 34.88
CA ALA A 524 36.30 -4.56 35.95
C ALA A 524 36.30 -3.76 37.27
#